data_8bc5ea7c8e91eee811f76ee15526fc60
#
_entry.id   8bc5ea7c8e91eee811f76ee15526fc60
#
_cell.length_a   1.000
_cell.length_b   1.000
_cell.length_c   1.000
_cell.angle_alpha   90.00
_cell.angle_beta   90.00
_cell.angle_gamma   90.00
#
_symmetry.space_group_name_H-M   'P 1'
#
loop_
_entity.id
_entity.type
_entity.pdbx_description
1 polymer ?
#
loop_
_entity_poly.entity_id
_entity_poly.type
_entity_poly.pdbx_seq_one_letter_code
_entity_poly.pdbx_strand_id
1 'polypeptide(L)'
;EALMKIADAFTPTVDIVCGDCLWIDAERNLQYIRKSKMQLKKLKYEMVLMHPTCFVRRTAYEKWGYFDINLRYIMDKDLMARFYSRGANFEYTPNVIVSMSAGGASDANAKKVFEEGIIVATRNGVPRGIAVFRGKYKGIRLKLIKGIKNQKKLWGFLYTLKSKRN
;
A
#
# COMPACT_ATOMS: atom_id res chain seq x y z
N GLU A 1 4.67 -16.59 16.28
CA GLU A 1 5.28 -15.29 16.71
C GLU A 1 4.63 -14.08 16.04
N ALA A 2 4.52 -14.03 14.71
CA ALA A 2 3.93 -12.89 14.01
C ALA A 2 2.45 -12.66 14.38
N LEU A 3 1.65 -13.74 14.42
CA LEU A 3 0.24 -13.66 14.79
C LEU A 3 0.03 -13.22 16.25
N MET A 4 0.92 -13.59 17.18
CA MET A 4 0.85 -13.13 18.57
C MET A 4 1.05 -11.61 18.64
N LYS A 5 2.08 -11.07 17.96
CA LYS A 5 2.34 -9.63 17.89
C LYS A 5 1.17 -8.84 17.30
N ILE A 6 0.45 -9.43 16.34
CA ILE A 6 -0.77 -8.83 15.79
C ILE A 6 -1.92 -8.92 16.80
N ALA A 7 -2.09 -10.06 17.46
CA ALA A 7 -3.15 -10.24 18.47
C ALA A 7 -3.01 -9.25 19.61
N ASP A 8 -1.79 -9.01 20.11
CA ASP A 8 -1.50 -8.07 21.18
C ASP A 8 -1.84 -6.60 20.80
N ALA A 9 -1.78 -6.27 19.51
CA ALA A 9 -2.15 -4.94 19.01
C ALA A 9 -3.66 -4.75 18.82
N PHE A 10 -4.47 -5.83 18.87
CA PHE A 10 -5.91 -5.73 18.77
C PHE A 10 -6.54 -5.39 20.13
N THR A 11 -6.77 -4.12 20.40
CA THR A 11 -7.66 -3.68 21.50
C THR A 11 -9.13 -3.82 21.09
N PRO A 12 -10.10 -3.77 22.02
CA PRO A 12 -11.54 -3.89 21.70
C PRO A 12 -12.05 -2.90 20.65
N THR A 13 -11.42 -1.73 20.54
CA THR A 13 -11.83 -0.65 19.63
C THR A 13 -11.12 -0.68 18.27
N VAL A 14 -10.08 -1.50 18.09
CA VAL A 14 -9.29 -1.58 16.85
C VAL A 14 -9.94 -2.55 15.88
N ASP A 15 -10.18 -2.09 14.66
CA ASP A 15 -10.78 -2.88 13.58
C ASP A 15 -9.72 -3.50 12.66
N ILE A 16 -8.59 -2.79 12.47
CA ILE A 16 -7.51 -3.19 11.55
C ILE A 16 -6.16 -2.92 12.19
N VAL A 17 -5.31 -3.94 12.22
CA VAL A 17 -3.89 -3.82 12.63
C VAL A 17 -3.01 -3.96 11.40
N CYS A 18 -2.05 -3.05 11.23
CA CYS A 18 -1.09 -3.06 10.13
C CYS A 18 0.34 -3.10 10.68
N GLY A 19 1.19 -3.91 10.09
CA GLY A 19 2.62 -3.98 10.44
C GLY A 19 3.53 -3.60 9.27
N ASP A 20 4.80 -3.97 9.40
CA ASP A 20 5.84 -3.77 8.39
C ASP A 20 6.08 -5.04 7.57
N CYS A 21 6.69 -4.87 6.40
CA CYS A 21 6.98 -5.93 5.47
C CYS A 21 8.48 -5.95 5.14
N LEU A 22 9.12 -7.12 5.19
CA LEU A 22 10.44 -7.32 4.60
C LEU A 22 10.29 -7.47 3.09
N TRP A 23 10.83 -6.52 2.34
CA TRP A 23 10.83 -6.55 0.89
C TRP A 23 12.11 -7.19 0.38
N ILE A 24 11.99 -8.19 -0.49
CA ILE A 24 13.09 -8.94 -1.07
C ILE A 24 13.09 -8.72 -2.59
N ASP A 25 14.17 -8.16 -3.12
CA ASP A 25 14.43 -8.01 -4.56
C ASP A 25 15.62 -8.91 -4.91
N ALA A 26 15.33 -10.16 -5.28
CA ALA A 26 16.35 -11.17 -5.56
C ALA A 26 17.21 -10.80 -6.79
N GLU A 27 16.60 -10.14 -7.80
CA GLU A 27 17.33 -9.72 -9.02
C GLU A 27 18.43 -8.68 -8.71
N ARG A 28 18.20 -7.86 -7.67
CA ARG A 28 19.11 -6.80 -7.25
C ARG A 28 19.90 -7.13 -6.00
N ASN A 29 19.67 -8.31 -5.43
CA ASN A 29 20.23 -8.74 -4.14
C ASN A 29 20.00 -7.67 -3.05
N LEU A 30 18.77 -7.15 -2.95
CA LEU A 30 18.38 -6.11 -2.00
C LEU A 30 17.29 -6.61 -1.07
N GLN A 31 17.47 -6.33 0.22
CA GLN A 31 16.45 -6.54 1.23
C GLN A 31 16.29 -5.25 2.05
N TYR A 32 15.06 -4.85 2.31
CA TYR A 32 14.77 -3.69 3.15
C TYR A 32 13.37 -3.74 3.74
N ILE A 33 13.18 -3.08 4.88
CA ILE A 33 11.88 -2.99 5.52
C ILE A 33 11.05 -1.89 4.84
N ARG A 34 9.84 -2.25 4.41
CA ARG A 34 8.82 -1.31 3.96
C ARG A 34 7.81 -1.12 5.07
N LYS A 35 7.76 0.10 5.59
CA LYS A 35 6.87 0.48 6.70
C LYS A 35 5.48 0.85 6.19
N SER A 36 4.46 0.41 6.90
CA SER A 36 3.12 0.97 6.75
C SER A 36 3.09 2.42 7.23
N LYS A 37 2.43 3.29 6.47
CA LYS A 37 2.34 4.72 6.79
C LYS A 37 0.92 5.06 7.21
N MET A 38 0.74 5.47 8.46
CA MET A 38 -0.58 5.82 9.02
C MET A 38 -1.15 7.15 8.50
N GLN A 39 -0.73 7.59 7.33
CA GLN A 39 -1.30 8.74 6.63
C GLN A 39 -2.59 8.33 5.90
N LEU A 40 -3.55 7.79 6.63
CA LEU A 40 -4.75 7.11 6.11
C LEU A 40 -5.60 7.99 5.18
N LYS A 41 -5.60 9.32 5.37
CA LYS A 41 -6.24 10.28 4.45
C LYS A 41 -5.76 10.14 2.99
N LYS A 42 -4.58 9.56 2.77
CA LYS A 42 -4.03 9.33 1.42
C LYS A 42 -4.57 8.06 0.77
N LEU A 43 -5.24 7.15 1.48
CA LEU A 43 -5.80 5.91 0.93
C LEU A 43 -6.70 6.15 -0.28
N LYS A 44 -7.42 7.25 -0.31
CA LYS A 44 -8.22 7.65 -1.48
C LYS A 44 -7.39 7.86 -2.77
N TYR A 45 -6.09 8.09 -2.65
CA TYR A 45 -5.19 8.30 -3.80
C TYR A 45 -4.20 7.15 -4.01
N GLU A 46 -3.62 6.64 -2.94
CA GLU A 46 -2.55 5.66 -2.98
C GLU A 46 -2.63 4.69 -1.81
N MET A 47 -2.12 3.48 -2.00
CA MET A 47 -1.96 2.52 -0.92
C MET A 47 -0.76 2.94 -0.07
N VAL A 48 -1.02 3.34 1.17
CA VAL A 48 0.00 3.80 2.13
C VAL A 48 0.35 2.71 3.15
N LEU A 49 -0.48 1.70 3.26
CA LEU A 49 -0.28 0.55 4.12
C LEU A 49 0.41 -0.58 3.34
N MET A 50 1.11 -1.43 4.05
CA MET A 50 1.59 -2.70 3.52
C MET A 50 0.45 -3.71 3.64
N HIS A 51 -0.42 -3.80 2.62
CA HIS A 51 -1.64 -4.60 2.69
C HIS A 51 -1.43 -6.05 3.18
N PRO A 52 -0.40 -6.78 2.77
CA PRO A 52 -0.17 -8.14 3.28
C PRO A 52 0.08 -8.23 4.78
N THR A 53 0.36 -7.10 5.44
CA THR A 53 0.51 -7.00 6.90
C THR A 53 -0.76 -6.52 7.59
N CYS A 54 -1.83 -6.25 6.84
CA CYS A 54 -3.08 -5.74 7.39
C CYS A 54 -3.97 -6.91 7.83
N PHE A 55 -4.23 -7.00 9.12
CA PHE A 55 -5.17 -7.93 9.71
C PHE A 55 -6.45 -7.18 10.06
N VAL A 56 -7.58 -7.73 9.64
CA VAL A 56 -8.89 -7.07 9.72
C VAL A 56 -9.80 -7.93 10.57
N ARG A 57 -10.51 -7.31 11.52
CA ARG A 57 -11.54 -8.01 12.26
C ARG A 57 -12.65 -8.49 11.32
N ARG A 58 -13.18 -9.66 11.56
CA ARG A 58 -14.32 -10.20 10.83
C ARG A 58 -15.52 -9.24 10.86
N THR A 59 -15.79 -8.65 12.01
CA THR A 59 -16.86 -7.68 12.20
C THR A 59 -16.71 -6.42 11.34
N ALA A 60 -15.48 -6.04 10.97
CA ALA A 60 -15.24 -4.92 10.06
C ALA A 60 -15.74 -5.24 8.63
N TYR A 61 -15.53 -6.47 8.16
CA TYR A 61 -16.10 -6.92 6.88
C TYR A 61 -17.63 -6.98 6.92
N GLU A 62 -18.18 -7.49 7.98
CA GLU A 62 -19.64 -7.57 8.18
C GLU A 62 -20.28 -6.18 8.21
N LYS A 63 -19.62 -5.20 8.84
CA LYS A 63 -20.11 -3.83 8.99
C LYS A 63 -19.93 -2.98 7.73
N TRP A 64 -18.80 -3.11 7.02
CA TRP A 64 -18.41 -2.19 5.93
C TRP A 64 -18.27 -2.86 4.58
N GLY A 65 -18.50 -4.16 4.49
CA GLY A 65 -18.51 -4.95 3.26
C GLY A 65 -17.16 -5.57 2.92
N TYR A 66 -17.21 -6.49 1.99
CA TYR A 66 -16.09 -7.31 1.52
C TYR A 66 -15.35 -6.66 0.34
N PHE A 67 -14.39 -7.37 -0.25
CA PHE A 67 -13.71 -6.95 -1.46
C PHE A 67 -14.69 -6.74 -2.62
N ASP A 68 -14.47 -5.67 -3.41
CA ASP A 68 -15.22 -5.47 -4.65
C ASP A 68 -14.67 -6.39 -5.74
N ILE A 69 -15.45 -7.37 -6.15
CA ILE A 69 -15.09 -8.37 -7.17
C ILE A 69 -14.92 -7.78 -8.57
N ASN A 70 -15.39 -6.55 -8.82
CA ASN A 70 -15.22 -5.84 -10.08
C ASN A 70 -13.84 -5.15 -10.18
N LEU A 71 -13.07 -5.11 -9.08
CA LEU A 71 -11.71 -4.60 -9.04
C LEU A 71 -10.74 -5.79 -8.99
N ARG A 72 -9.77 -5.82 -9.89
CA ARG A 72 -8.82 -6.93 -9.99
C ARG A 72 -7.44 -6.59 -9.41
N TYR A 73 -7.01 -5.34 -9.54
CA TYR A 73 -5.63 -4.96 -9.26
C TYR A 73 -5.45 -4.12 -8.00
N ILE A 74 -6.48 -3.41 -7.58
CA ILE A 74 -6.41 -2.51 -6.42
C ILE A 74 -7.60 -2.67 -5.46
N MET A 75 -8.19 -3.87 -5.43
CA MET A 75 -9.27 -4.21 -4.51
C MET A 75 -8.88 -4.02 -3.03
N ASP A 76 -7.61 -4.23 -2.71
CA ASP A 76 -7.02 -4.00 -1.40
C ASP A 76 -7.05 -2.52 -1.00
N LYS A 77 -6.66 -1.65 -1.92
CA LYS A 77 -6.71 -0.20 -1.70
C LYS A 77 -8.16 0.28 -1.55
N ASP A 78 -9.08 -0.22 -2.38
CA ASP A 78 -10.51 0.12 -2.27
C ASP A 78 -11.05 -0.25 -0.89
N LEU A 79 -10.78 -1.47 -0.44
CA LEU A 79 -11.22 -1.97 0.86
C LEU A 79 -10.73 -1.08 2.00
N MET A 80 -9.42 -0.79 2.05
CA MET A 80 -8.84 0.04 3.12
C MET A 80 -9.35 1.49 3.06
N ALA A 81 -9.53 2.05 1.87
CA ALA A 81 -10.07 3.40 1.69
C ALA A 81 -11.54 3.48 2.17
N ARG A 82 -12.37 2.48 1.82
CA ARG A 82 -13.76 2.39 2.28
C ARG A 82 -13.85 2.25 3.79
N PHE A 83 -13.05 1.38 4.39
CA PHE A 83 -13.04 1.17 5.83
C PHE A 83 -12.67 2.46 6.55
N TYR A 84 -11.59 3.12 6.11
CA TYR A 84 -11.18 4.39 6.68
C TYR A 84 -12.27 5.47 6.54
N SER A 85 -12.87 5.61 5.36
CA SER A 85 -13.91 6.62 5.11
C SER A 85 -15.18 6.41 5.92
N ARG A 86 -15.42 5.18 6.39
CA ARG A 86 -16.57 4.79 7.22
C ARG A 86 -16.25 4.74 8.71
N GLY A 87 -15.06 5.19 9.12
CA GLY A 87 -14.69 5.35 10.53
C GLY A 87 -14.09 4.11 11.18
N ALA A 88 -13.51 3.19 10.40
CA ALA A 88 -12.74 2.08 10.96
C ALA A 88 -11.50 2.56 11.70
N ASN A 89 -11.20 1.93 12.82
CA ASN A 89 -10.04 2.23 13.65
C ASN A 89 -8.85 1.38 13.20
N PHE A 90 -7.78 2.05 12.79
CA PHE A 90 -6.52 1.44 12.36
C PHE A 90 -5.46 1.59 13.44
N GLU A 91 -4.74 0.51 13.72
CA GLU A 91 -3.59 0.48 14.61
C GLU A 91 -2.34 0.04 13.86
N TYR A 92 -1.19 0.57 14.25
CA TYR A 92 0.09 0.23 13.65
C TYR A 92 1.00 -0.45 14.67
N THR A 93 1.55 -1.60 14.29
CA THR A 93 2.60 -2.25 15.07
C THR A 93 3.92 -2.19 14.29
N PRO A 94 5.03 -1.71 14.90
CA PRO A 94 6.34 -1.60 14.24
C PRO A 94 7.05 -2.95 14.15
N ASN A 95 6.30 -4.00 13.81
CA ASN A 95 6.81 -5.35 13.66
C ASN A 95 6.80 -5.75 12.18
N VAL A 96 7.86 -6.43 11.75
CA VAL A 96 7.88 -7.12 10.45
C VAL A 96 7.03 -8.36 10.56
N ILE A 97 5.91 -8.37 9.84
CA ILE A 97 4.88 -9.43 9.93
C ILE A 97 5.02 -10.44 8.78
N VAL A 98 5.37 -9.96 7.58
CA VAL A 98 5.51 -10.80 6.39
C VAL A 98 6.75 -10.40 5.60
N SER A 99 7.22 -11.31 4.74
CA SER A 99 8.18 -11.02 3.66
C SER A 99 7.49 -11.13 2.30
N MET A 100 7.87 -10.24 1.39
CA MET A 100 7.36 -10.19 0.02
C MET A 100 8.49 -10.09 -0.99
N SER A 101 8.35 -10.82 -2.08
CA SER A 101 9.24 -10.70 -3.24
C SER A 101 8.78 -9.60 -4.19
N ALA A 102 9.73 -9.00 -4.91
CA ALA A 102 9.44 -8.08 -6.01
C ALA A 102 8.76 -8.84 -7.18
N GLY A 103 7.93 -8.12 -7.95
CA GLY A 103 7.25 -8.66 -9.13
C GLY A 103 5.85 -9.19 -8.81
N GLY A 104 4.84 -8.39 -9.01
CA GLY A 104 3.43 -8.75 -8.78
C GLY A 104 2.54 -8.41 -9.99
N ALA A 105 1.30 -8.93 -9.99
CA ALA A 105 0.31 -8.73 -11.05
C ALA A 105 0.03 -7.25 -11.36
N SER A 106 0.10 -6.38 -10.34
CA SER A 106 -0.09 -4.93 -10.50
C SER A 106 1.02 -4.26 -11.29
N ASP A 107 2.25 -4.77 -11.22
CA ASP A 107 3.39 -4.21 -11.95
C ASP A 107 3.28 -4.47 -13.46
N ALA A 108 2.71 -5.61 -13.85
CA ALA A 108 2.50 -6.00 -15.24
C ALA A 108 1.32 -5.27 -15.90
N ASN A 109 0.37 -4.73 -15.14
CA ASN A 109 -0.90 -4.20 -15.64
C ASN A 109 -1.14 -2.72 -15.30
N ALA A 110 -0.11 -1.88 -15.45
CA ALA A 110 -0.12 -0.47 -15.03
C ALA A 110 -1.32 0.35 -15.59
N LYS A 111 -1.78 0.06 -16.81
CA LYS A 111 -2.96 0.74 -17.41
C LYS A 111 -4.23 0.43 -16.61
N LYS A 112 -4.50 -0.83 -16.33
CA LYS A 112 -5.70 -1.26 -15.58
C LYS A 112 -5.64 -0.77 -14.12
N VAL A 113 -4.46 -0.85 -13.49
CA VAL A 113 -4.22 -0.25 -12.16
C VAL A 113 -4.54 1.25 -12.13
N PHE A 114 -4.19 1.98 -13.20
CA PHE A 114 -4.53 3.38 -13.33
C PHE A 114 -6.03 3.63 -13.46
N GLU A 115 -6.71 2.85 -14.34
CA GLU A 115 -8.16 2.96 -14.55
C GLU A 115 -8.95 2.66 -13.27
N GLU A 116 -8.67 1.54 -12.62
CA GLU A 116 -9.25 1.20 -11.31
C GLU A 116 -8.91 2.26 -10.25
N GLY A 117 -7.68 2.82 -10.30
CA GLY A 117 -7.25 3.90 -9.41
C GLY A 117 -8.10 5.15 -9.48
N ILE A 118 -8.57 5.52 -10.67
CA ILE A 118 -9.51 6.63 -10.88
C ILE A 118 -10.87 6.28 -10.27
N ILE A 119 -11.37 5.07 -10.52
CA ILE A 119 -12.67 4.60 -9.99
C ILE A 119 -12.66 4.68 -8.45
N VAL A 120 -11.66 4.09 -7.81
CA VAL A 120 -11.55 4.08 -6.35
C VAL A 120 -11.40 5.48 -5.77
N ALA A 121 -10.58 6.34 -6.38
CA ALA A 121 -10.42 7.72 -5.94
C ALA A 121 -11.75 8.50 -6.02
N THR A 122 -12.47 8.35 -7.13
CA THR A 122 -13.74 9.04 -7.35
C THR A 122 -14.82 8.57 -6.38
N ARG A 123 -14.92 7.27 -6.12
CA ARG A 123 -15.82 6.71 -5.09
C ARG A 123 -15.53 7.24 -3.68
N ASN A 124 -14.29 7.62 -3.41
CA ASN A 124 -13.86 8.20 -2.14
C ASN A 124 -13.81 9.75 -2.17
N GLY A 125 -14.66 10.38 -2.99
CA GLY A 125 -14.89 11.81 -2.99
C GLY A 125 -13.82 12.67 -3.68
N VAL A 126 -12.92 12.05 -4.47
CA VAL A 126 -11.95 12.81 -5.26
C VAL A 126 -12.54 13.18 -6.61
N PRO A 127 -12.58 14.47 -7.00
CA PRO A 127 -13.03 14.88 -8.33
C PRO A 127 -12.25 14.14 -9.43
N ARG A 128 -12.97 13.64 -10.44
CA ARG A 128 -12.39 12.81 -11.52
C ARG A 128 -11.16 13.45 -12.19
N GLY A 129 -11.21 14.74 -12.45
CA GLY A 129 -10.08 15.49 -13.04
C GLY A 129 -8.82 15.41 -12.18
N ILE A 130 -8.98 15.57 -10.86
CA ILE A 130 -7.87 15.45 -9.88
C ILE A 130 -7.36 14.01 -9.83
N ALA A 131 -8.25 13.01 -9.84
CA ALA A 131 -7.87 11.61 -9.84
C ALA A 131 -7.02 11.25 -11.08
N VAL A 132 -7.44 11.68 -12.26
CA VAL A 132 -6.73 11.51 -13.53
C VAL A 132 -5.37 12.20 -13.50
N PHE A 133 -5.32 13.47 -13.09
CA PHE A 133 -4.07 14.25 -13.03
C PHE A 133 -3.05 13.57 -12.10
N ARG A 134 -3.46 13.24 -10.87
CA ARG A 134 -2.57 12.56 -9.90
C ARG A 134 -2.10 11.19 -10.38
N GLY A 135 -2.97 10.42 -11.04
CA GLY A 135 -2.61 9.13 -11.59
C GLY A 135 -1.59 9.23 -12.73
N LYS A 136 -1.76 10.20 -13.65
CA LYS A 136 -0.78 10.49 -14.71
C LYS A 136 0.56 10.94 -14.11
N TYR A 137 0.54 11.87 -13.15
CA TYR A 137 1.75 12.33 -12.45
C TYR A 137 2.50 11.15 -11.78
N LYS A 138 1.76 10.28 -11.08
CA LYS A 138 2.34 9.07 -10.46
C LYS A 138 2.97 8.15 -11.52
N GLY A 139 2.30 7.95 -12.65
CA GLY A 139 2.81 7.14 -13.77
C GLY A 139 4.13 7.68 -14.34
N ILE A 140 4.20 9.00 -14.58
CA ILE A 140 5.44 9.67 -15.05
C ILE A 140 6.55 9.52 -14.03
N ARG A 141 6.27 9.82 -12.76
CA ARG A 141 7.24 9.66 -11.67
C ARG A 141 7.79 8.25 -11.56
N LEU A 142 6.93 7.23 -11.67
CA LEU A 142 7.37 5.82 -11.62
C LEU A 142 8.25 5.45 -12.82
N LYS A 143 7.95 5.93 -14.03
CA LYS A 143 8.79 5.74 -15.22
C LYS A 143 10.17 6.37 -15.04
N LEU A 144 10.23 7.60 -14.51
CA LEU A 144 11.50 8.28 -14.22
C LEU A 144 12.32 7.51 -13.18
N ILE A 145 11.70 7.08 -12.07
CA ILE A 145 12.37 6.27 -11.06
C ILE A 145 12.88 4.94 -11.63
N LYS A 146 12.09 4.28 -12.49
CA LYS A 146 12.51 3.03 -13.15
C LYS A 146 13.67 3.25 -14.09
N GLY A 147 13.69 4.35 -14.84
CA GLY A 147 14.83 4.76 -15.67
C GLY A 147 16.11 4.97 -14.86
N ILE A 148 16.02 5.67 -13.73
CA ILE A 148 17.14 5.90 -12.82
C ILE A 148 17.63 4.58 -12.18
N LYS A 149 16.69 3.68 -11.80
CA LYS A 149 17.03 2.37 -11.24
C LYS A 149 17.83 1.47 -12.18
N ASN A 150 17.60 1.61 -13.48
CA ASN A 150 18.34 0.85 -14.49
C ASN A 150 19.79 1.33 -14.64
N GLN A 151 20.14 2.51 -14.15
CA GLN A 151 21.52 3.01 -14.06
C GLN A 151 22.11 2.62 -12.69
N LYS A 152 22.75 1.44 -12.62
CA LYS A 152 23.29 0.86 -11.36
C LYS A 152 24.09 1.83 -10.48
N LYS A 153 24.95 2.68 -11.09
CA LYS A 153 25.79 3.66 -10.37
C LYS A 153 24.96 4.77 -9.67
N LEU A 154 23.95 5.29 -10.36
CA LEU A 154 23.13 6.39 -9.84
C LEU A 154 22.17 5.90 -8.73
N TRP A 155 21.69 4.67 -8.87
CA TRP A 155 20.81 4.07 -7.85
C TRP A 155 21.55 3.79 -6.53
N GLY A 156 22.77 3.27 -6.59
CA GLY A 156 23.60 3.07 -5.39
C GLY A 156 23.84 4.36 -4.62
N PHE A 157 24.15 5.46 -5.32
CA PHE A 157 24.34 6.78 -4.71
C PHE A 157 23.05 7.31 -4.03
N LEU A 158 21.89 7.23 -4.70
CA LEU A 158 20.60 7.68 -4.15
C LEU A 158 20.15 6.82 -2.97
N TYR A 159 20.44 5.53 -2.98
CA TYR A 159 20.13 4.63 -1.86
C TYR A 159 20.95 4.98 -0.62
N THR A 160 22.23 5.26 -0.78
CA THR A 160 23.12 5.68 0.33
C THR A 160 22.67 7.00 0.96
N LEU A 161 22.20 7.95 0.15
CA LEU A 161 21.65 9.22 0.65
C LEU A 161 20.34 9.02 1.42
N LYS A 162 19.51 8.05 1.02
CA LYS A 162 18.24 7.76 1.69
C LYS A 162 18.42 7.00 3.01
N SER A 163 19.38 6.09 3.08
CA SER A 163 19.69 5.33 4.31
C SER A 163 20.27 6.19 5.44
N LYS A 164 20.90 7.32 5.09
CA LYS A 164 21.43 8.31 6.07
C LYS A 164 20.37 9.27 6.62
N ARG A 165 19.12 9.21 6.12
CA ARG A 165 18.02 10.12 6.51
C ARG A 165 16.92 9.49 7.37
N ASN A 166 17.12 8.22 7.76
CA ASN A 166 16.18 7.51 8.66
C ASN A 166 16.87 7.25 9.98
#